data_cbab18788e24ac762b6a2a39b3b26dd4
#
_entry.id   cbab18788e24ac762b6a2a39b3b26dd4
#
_cell.length_a   1.000
_cell.length_b   1.000
_cell.length_c   1.000
_cell.angle_alpha   90.00
_cell.angle_beta   90.00
_cell.angle_gamma   90.00
#
_symmetry.space_group_name_H-M   'P 1'
#
loop_
_entity.id
_entity.type
_entity.pdbx_description
1 polymer ?
#
loop_
_entity_poly.entity_id
_entity_poly.type
_entity_poly.pdbx_seq_one_letter_code
_entity_poly.pdbx_strand_id
1 'polypeptide(L)'
;MSEAADALSWESAEEARRLDAARGGDLAAFNWLVLHYQTRVYNLCYRMLSDPDAAEDATQDAFISAYKAIGRFKGEQFRTWLMRIATNACLDVLRSRKRRPTTSLDAHTSDGDGDDIDPLPIADLDPSIDPESSALRGEVAETIQQGLDTLPDDQRTVLVLVDVQGLSYEEAAAVSGANIGTVKSRINRARARMRDYLRERGVLPSVGELSAHGERSISKE
;
A
#
# COMPACT_ATOMS: atom_id res chain seq x y z
N MET A 1 7.12 27.66 1.56
CA MET A 1 7.92 26.45 1.86
C MET A 1 8.18 26.24 3.36
N SER A 2 8.08 27.27 4.22
CA SER A 2 8.30 27.16 5.68
C SER A 2 7.13 26.49 6.41
N GLU A 3 5.88 26.83 6.11
CA GLU A 3 4.69 26.33 6.84
C GLU A 3 4.47 24.80 6.73
N ALA A 4 4.74 24.21 5.58
CA ALA A 4 4.60 22.75 5.40
C ALA A 4 5.69 21.97 6.17
N ALA A 5 6.91 22.51 6.24
CA ALA A 5 7.99 21.90 7.01
C ALA A 5 7.73 22.01 8.54
N ASP A 6 7.16 23.14 8.98
CA ASP A 6 6.79 23.34 10.38
C ASP A 6 5.58 22.47 10.76
N ALA A 7 4.61 22.27 9.87
CA ALA A 7 3.47 21.37 10.07
C ALA A 7 3.93 19.90 10.22
N LEU A 8 4.82 19.40 9.37
CA LEU A 8 5.37 18.05 9.46
C LEU A 8 6.21 17.85 10.73
N SER A 9 6.90 18.88 11.18
CA SER A 9 7.72 18.83 12.39
C SER A 9 6.87 18.73 13.67
N TRP A 10 5.79 19.52 13.80
CA TRP A 10 4.92 19.44 14.96
C TRP A 10 4.10 18.15 15.00
N GLU A 11 3.69 17.64 13.84
CA GLU A 11 2.93 16.39 13.72
C GLU A 11 3.77 15.19 14.19
N SER A 12 5.05 15.14 13.80
CA SER A 12 5.95 14.10 14.29
C SER A 12 6.25 14.21 15.79
N ALA A 13 6.34 15.43 16.34
CA ALA A 13 6.54 15.64 17.77
C ALA A 13 5.31 15.29 18.61
N GLU A 14 4.08 15.54 18.10
CA GLU A 14 2.84 15.15 18.74
C GLU A 14 2.69 13.61 18.73
N GLU A 15 2.97 12.97 17.57
CA GLU A 15 2.96 11.51 17.47
C GLU A 15 3.90 10.86 18.49
N ALA A 16 5.12 11.36 18.62
CA ALA A 16 6.09 10.85 19.60
C ALA A 16 5.56 10.97 21.04
N ARG A 17 4.96 12.10 21.39
CA ARG A 17 4.35 12.31 22.73
C ARG A 17 3.18 11.34 22.98
N ARG A 18 2.29 11.18 21.98
CA ARG A 18 1.16 10.26 22.08
C ARG A 18 1.62 8.81 22.19
N LEU A 19 2.65 8.45 21.44
CA LEU A 19 3.25 7.12 21.49
C LEU A 19 3.83 6.80 22.86
N ASP A 20 4.57 7.73 23.46
CA ASP A 20 5.14 7.54 24.81
C ASP A 20 4.04 7.43 25.88
N ALA A 21 3.01 8.26 25.82
CA ALA A 21 1.86 8.16 26.73
C ALA A 21 1.10 6.82 26.56
N ALA A 22 0.85 6.40 25.31
CA ALA A 22 0.19 5.13 25.01
C ALA A 22 1.00 3.92 25.50
N ARG A 23 2.33 3.95 25.41
CA ARG A 23 3.23 2.94 26.00
C ARG A 23 3.13 2.88 27.52
N GLY A 24 2.84 4.02 28.16
CA GLY A 24 2.55 4.12 29.60
C GLY A 24 1.14 3.66 30.00
N GLY A 25 0.31 3.26 29.03
CA GLY A 25 -1.06 2.77 29.27
C GLY A 25 -2.15 3.83 29.10
N ASP A 26 -1.84 5.02 28.58
CA ASP A 26 -2.84 6.05 28.29
C ASP A 26 -3.68 5.65 27.08
N LEU A 27 -4.94 5.27 27.34
CA LEU A 27 -5.91 4.87 26.34
C LEU A 27 -6.30 6.03 25.42
N ALA A 28 -6.38 7.27 25.94
CA ALA A 28 -6.72 8.43 25.11
C ALA A 28 -5.61 8.72 24.07
N ALA A 29 -4.35 8.59 24.49
CA ALA A 29 -3.21 8.70 23.60
C ALA A 29 -3.20 7.59 22.55
N PHE A 30 -3.53 6.35 22.89
CA PHE A 30 -3.66 5.27 21.91
C PHE A 30 -4.82 5.51 20.94
N ASN A 31 -5.97 5.97 21.41
CA ASN A 31 -7.11 6.32 20.54
C ASN A 31 -6.75 7.42 19.54
N TRP A 32 -5.92 8.38 19.93
CA TRP A 32 -5.40 9.37 18.98
C TRP A 32 -4.58 8.71 17.87
N LEU A 33 -3.70 7.76 18.20
CA LEU A 33 -2.94 6.99 17.20
C LEU A 33 -3.87 6.18 16.27
N VAL A 34 -4.94 5.57 16.83
CA VAL A 34 -5.95 4.86 16.03
C VAL A 34 -6.56 5.81 15.00
N LEU A 35 -7.08 6.96 15.43
CA LEU A 35 -7.71 7.95 14.55
C LEU A 35 -6.74 8.48 13.48
N HIS A 36 -5.47 8.65 13.84
CA HIS A 36 -4.44 9.13 12.91
C HIS A 36 -4.07 8.08 11.83
N TYR A 37 -4.10 6.79 12.18
CA TYR A 37 -3.64 5.73 11.28
C TYR A 37 -4.76 4.88 10.67
N GLN A 38 -6.03 4.97 11.13
CA GLN A 38 -7.11 4.06 10.72
C GLN A 38 -7.32 4.01 9.21
N THR A 39 -7.34 5.16 8.54
CA THR A 39 -7.51 5.21 7.08
C THR A 39 -6.37 4.51 6.34
N ARG A 40 -5.13 4.73 6.79
CA ARG A 40 -3.94 4.09 6.18
C ARG A 40 -3.94 2.58 6.39
N VAL A 41 -4.28 2.12 7.61
CA VAL A 41 -4.36 0.69 7.92
C VAL A 41 -5.50 0.03 7.14
N TYR A 42 -6.67 0.64 7.11
CA TYR A 42 -7.80 0.15 6.33
C TYR A 42 -7.45 0.07 4.83
N ASN A 43 -6.86 1.12 4.26
CA ASN A 43 -6.45 1.10 2.85
C ASN A 43 -5.44 -0.01 2.54
N LEU A 44 -4.47 -0.26 3.44
CA LEU A 44 -3.57 -1.41 3.29
C LEU A 44 -4.36 -2.72 3.29
N CYS A 45 -5.24 -2.93 4.28
CA CYS A 45 -6.04 -4.16 4.40
C CYS A 45 -6.94 -4.35 3.19
N TYR A 46 -7.63 -3.31 2.74
CA TYR A 46 -8.51 -3.37 1.58
C TYR A 46 -7.74 -3.69 0.29
N ARG A 47 -6.59 -3.04 0.05
CA ARG A 47 -5.74 -3.33 -1.12
C ARG A 47 -5.18 -4.75 -1.12
N MET A 48 -5.00 -5.34 0.06
CA MET A 48 -4.53 -6.72 0.19
C MET A 48 -5.64 -7.76 0.09
N LEU A 49 -6.85 -7.49 0.61
CA LEU A 49 -7.91 -8.48 0.79
C LEU A 49 -9.04 -8.37 -0.22
N SER A 50 -9.23 -7.20 -0.87
CA SER A 50 -10.26 -6.90 -1.88
C SER A 50 -11.70 -7.13 -1.41
N ASP A 51 -11.91 -7.09 -0.11
CA ASP A 51 -13.17 -7.40 0.56
C ASP A 51 -13.32 -6.39 1.71
N PRO A 52 -14.30 -5.48 1.65
CA PRO A 52 -14.47 -4.43 2.66
C PRO A 52 -14.65 -4.97 4.07
N ASP A 53 -15.47 -6.01 4.23
CA ASP A 53 -15.77 -6.59 5.55
C ASP A 53 -14.50 -7.23 6.14
N ALA A 54 -13.77 -8.01 5.35
CA ALA A 54 -12.50 -8.58 5.78
C ALA A 54 -11.42 -7.52 6.03
N ALA A 55 -11.47 -6.39 5.33
CA ALA A 55 -10.54 -5.28 5.55
C ALA A 55 -10.85 -4.55 6.87
N GLU A 56 -12.13 -4.37 7.21
CA GLU A 56 -12.56 -3.82 8.50
C GLU A 56 -12.13 -4.73 9.65
N ASP A 57 -12.41 -6.03 9.55
CA ASP A 57 -12.01 -7.01 10.56
C ASP A 57 -10.49 -7.04 10.75
N ALA A 58 -9.72 -7.10 9.67
CA ALA A 58 -8.26 -7.10 9.73
C ALA A 58 -7.70 -5.79 10.30
N THR A 59 -8.36 -4.65 10.02
CA THR A 59 -8.00 -3.34 10.58
C THR A 59 -8.24 -3.33 12.09
N GLN A 60 -9.37 -3.80 12.55
CA GLN A 60 -9.72 -3.89 13.97
C GLN A 60 -8.74 -4.83 14.69
N ASP A 61 -8.49 -6.00 14.14
CA ASP A 61 -7.54 -6.98 14.70
C ASP A 61 -6.12 -6.42 14.80
N ALA A 62 -5.70 -5.64 13.80
CA ALA A 62 -4.40 -4.98 13.79
C ALA A 62 -4.29 -3.97 14.94
N PHE A 63 -5.29 -3.12 15.17
CA PHE A 63 -5.26 -2.16 16.29
C PHE A 63 -5.37 -2.83 17.64
N ILE A 64 -6.18 -3.88 17.79
CA ILE A 64 -6.24 -4.68 19.03
C ILE A 64 -4.87 -5.30 19.34
N SER A 65 -4.21 -5.85 18.32
CA SER A 65 -2.87 -6.45 18.44
C SER A 65 -1.82 -5.39 18.78
N ALA A 66 -1.91 -4.22 18.15
CA ALA A 66 -1.04 -3.09 18.42
C ALA A 66 -1.22 -2.59 19.88
N TYR A 67 -2.45 -2.45 20.36
CA TYR A 67 -2.72 -2.05 21.73
C TYR A 67 -2.10 -3.02 22.77
N LYS A 68 -2.26 -4.32 22.54
CA LYS A 68 -1.69 -5.36 23.41
C LYS A 68 -0.16 -5.36 23.42
N ALA A 69 0.47 -4.91 22.33
CA ALA A 69 1.91 -4.97 22.13
C ALA A 69 2.64 -3.63 22.33
N ILE A 70 1.92 -2.50 22.41
CA ILE A 70 2.51 -1.15 22.39
C ILE A 70 3.45 -0.91 23.57
N GLY A 71 3.17 -1.44 24.75
CA GLY A 71 4.05 -1.32 25.92
C GLY A 71 5.42 -1.99 25.73
N ARG A 72 5.56 -2.90 24.76
CA ARG A 72 6.82 -3.57 24.39
C ARG A 72 7.47 -2.98 23.15
N PHE A 73 6.82 -2.02 22.50
CA PHE A 73 7.35 -1.36 21.33
C PHE A 73 8.63 -0.58 21.68
N LYS A 74 9.73 -0.89 21.02
CA LYS A 74 11.06 -0.28 21.21
C LYS A 74 11.62 0.31 19.90
N GLY A 75 10.81 0.38 18.86
CA GLY A 75 11.23 0.83 17.54
C GLY A 75 11.24 2.36 17.42
N GLU A 76 11.93 2.86 16.38
CA GLU A 76 12.01 4.29 16.08
C GLU A 76 10.81 4.75 15.22
N GLN A 77 10.19 3.84 14.45
CA GLN A 77 9.11 4.18 13.52
C GLN A 77 7.84 3.38 13.84
N PHE A 78 6.92 4.01 14.53
CA PHE A 78 5.62 3.43 14.90
C PHE A 78 4.82 3.01 13.66
N ARG A 79 4.81 3.83 12.60
CA ARG A 79 4.15 3.54 11.33
C ARG A 79 4.58 2.19 10.75
N THR A 80 5.87 1.96 10.59
CA THR A 80 6.42 0.71 10.02
C THR A 80 6.05 -0.50 10.86
N TRP A 81 6.09 -0.36 12.19
CA TRP A 81 5.69 -1.40 13.13
C TRP A 81 4.18 -1.72 13.02
N LEU A 82 3.33 -0.70 12.94
CA LEU A 82 1.87 -0.86 12.77
C LEU A 82 1.54 -1.52 11.43
N MET A 83 2.19 -1.09 10.33
CA MET A 83 2.03 -1.70 9.00
C MET A 83 2.43 -3.17 9.00
N ARG A 84 3.45 -3.57 9.77
CA ARG A 84 3.81 -4.99 9.94
C ARG A 84 2.69 -5.78 10.60
N ILE A 85 2.06 -5.24 11.65
CA ILE A 85 0.95 -5.90 12.34
C ILE A 85 -0.23 -6.07 11.38
N ALA A 86 -0.61 -5.01 10.66
CA ALA A 86 -1.71 -5.04 9.71
C ALA A 86 -1.44 -6.00 8.53
N THR A 87 -0.21 -5.99 7.98
CA THR A 87 0.19 -6.91 6.92
C THR A 87 0.08 -8.37 7.39
N ASN A 88 0.53 -8.68 8.59
CA ASN A 88 0.42 -10.03 9.14
C ASN A 88 -1.04 -10.45 9.30
N ALA A 89 -1.93 -9.59 9.81
CA ALA A 89 -3.36 -9.86 9.89
C ALA A 89 -3.95 -10.20 8.52
N CYS A 90 -3.63 -9.42 7.48
CA CYS A 90 -4.07 -9.71 6.12
C CYS A 90 -3.53 -11.04 5.58
N LEU A 91 -2.24 -11.33 5.79
CA LEU A 91 -1.63 -12.59 5.33
C LEU A 91 -2.26 -13.80 6.03
N ASP A 92 -2.65 -13.68 7.30
CA ASP A 92 -3.34 -14.76 8.01
C ASP A 92 -4.75 -15.00 7.45
N VAL A 93 -5.49 -13.96 7.07
CA VAL A 93 -6.76 -14.07 6.36
C VAL A 93 -6.57 -14.77 5.01
N LEU A 94 -5.58 -14.35 4.21
CA LEU A 94 -5.28 -14.96 2.91
C LEU A 94 -4.88 -16.44 3.05
N ARG A 95 -4.05 -16.78 4.03
CA ARG A 95 -3.69 -18.18 4.33
C ARG A 95 -4.90 -19.00 4.77
N SER A 96 -5.82 -18.41 5.54
CA SER A 96 -7.06 -19.08 5.96
C SER A 96 -7.97 -19.35 4.77
N ARG A 97 -8.14 -18.38 3.85
CA ARG A 97 -8.90 -18.54 2.61
C ARG A 97 -8.31 -19.67 1.74
N LYS A 98 -6.98 -19.76 1.60
CA LYS A 98 -6.30 -20.82 0.83
C LYS A 98 -6.41 -22.21 1.46
N ARG A 99 -6.51 -22.32 2.78
CA ARG A 99 -6.69 -23.60 3.49
C ARG A 99 -8.11 -24.16 3.42
N ARG A 100 -9.11 -23.29 3.23
CA ARG A 100 -10.50 -23.71 2.95
C ARG A 100 -10.62 -23.84 1.44
N PRO A 101 -10.73 -25.06 0.85
CA PRO A 101 -10.72 -25.21 -0.59
C PRO A 101 -12.02 -24.66 -1.19
N THR A 102 -12.00 -23.42 -1.63
CA THR A 102 -12.81 -22.96 -2.76
C THR A 102 -11.84 -22.87 -3.92
N THR A 103 -12.11 -23.70 -4.91
CA THR A 103 -11.37 -23.92 -6.14
C THR A 103 -10.87 -22.62 -6.78
N SER A 104 -9.56 -22.40 -6.91
CA SER A 104 -8.96 -21.63 -8.01
C SER A 104 -7.47 -21.91 -8.16
N LEU A 105 -7.08 -22.08 -9.44
CA LEU A 105 -5.79 -22.57 -9.92
C LEU A 105 -4.66 -21.54 -9.96
N ASP A 106 -3.46 -22.06 -9.70
CA ASP A 106 -2.12 -21.82 -10.28
C ASP A 106 -1.60 -20.42 -10.61
N ALA A 107 -0.45 -20.14 -10.00
CA ALA A 107 0.49 -19.13 -10.49
C ALA A 107 1.90 -19.73 -10.65
N HIS A 108 2.37 -19.80 -11.89
CA HIS A 108 3.76 -20.16 -12.23
C HIS A 108 4.68 -18.95 -12.16
N THR A 109 5.85 -19.14 -11.60
CA THR A 109 6.96 -18.21 -11.51
C THR A 109 7.84 -18.27 -12.75
N SER A 110 8.20 -17.09 -13.30
CA SER A 110 9.32 -16.94 -14.24
C SER A 110 10.23 -15.82 -13.72
N ASP A 111 11.51 -16.15 -13.61
CA ASP A 111 12.56 -15.20 -13.25
C ASP A 111 12.87 -14.30 -14.46
N GLY A 112 12.87 -13.00 -14.23
CA GLY A 112 13.31 -11.98 -15.18
C GLY A 112 13.98 -10.85 -14.43
N ASP A 113 15.26 -10.65 -14.73
CA ASP A 113 16.05 -9.50 -14.30
C ASP A 113 15.48 -8.27 -15.01
N GLY A 114 15.05 -7.27 -14.26
CA GLY A 114 14.36 -6.12 -14.82
C GLY A 114 14.88 -4.81 -14.24
N ASP A 115 15.14 -3.87 -15.10
CA ASP A 115 15.48 -2.48 -14.83
C ASP A 115 14.52 -1.84 -13.81
N ASP A 116 15.02 -0.86 -13.06
CA ASP A 116 14.20 -0.09 -12.10
C ASP A 116 13.02 0.57 -12.83
N ILE A 117 11.82 0.11 -12.50
CA ILE A 117 10.56 0.58 -13.10
C ILE A 117 10.02 1.71 -12.22
N ASP A 118 9.66 2.85 -12.84
CA ASP A 118 9.08 3.99 -12.13
C ASP A 118 7.84 3.63 -11.30
N PRO A 119 7.62 4.29 -10.15
CA PRO A 119 6.43 4.12 -9.32
C PRO A 119 5.14 4.28 -10.11
N LEU A 120 4.12 3.49 -9.75
CA LEU A 120 2.78 3.63 -10.33
C LEU A 120 1.99 4.71 -9.58
N PRO A 121 1.17 5.53 -10.26
CA PRO A 121 0.36 6.56 -9.63
C PRO A 121 -0.86 5.97 -8.90
N ILE A 122 -0.62 5.17 -7.86
CA ILE A 122 -1.66 4.47 -7.09
C ILE A 122 -2.02 5.21 -5.78
N ALA A 123 -1.18 6.18 -5.35
CA ALA A 123 -1.23 6.76 -4.01
C ALA A 123 -2.34 7.80 -3.78
N ASP A 124 -2.84 8.50 -4.81
CA ASP A 124 -3.67 9.72 -4.66
C ASP A 124 -5.15 9.51 -5.01
N LEU A 125 -5.80 8.49 -4.45
CA LEU A 125 -7.24 8.32 -4.59
C LEU A 125 -7.95 8.75 -3.30
N ASP A 126 -7.87 10.05 -2.95
CA ASP A 126 -8.70 10.66 -1.92
C ASP A 126 -10.09 10.97 -2.52
N PRO A 127 -11.19 10.44 -1.94
CA PRO A 127 -12.54 10.58 -2.50
C PRO A 127 -13.17 11.96 -2.31
N SER A 128 -12.46 12.98 -1.83
CA SER A 128 -13.08 14.21 -1.31
C SER A 128 -13.29 15.37 -2.28
N ILE A 129 -13.05 15.23 -3.60
CA ILE A 129 -13.16 16.35 -4.54
C ILE A 129 -13.97 16.00 -5.79
N ASP A 130 -15.11 16.70 -5.99
CA ASP A 130 -15.97 16.84 -7.19
C ASP A 130 -16.68 15.58 -7.75
N PRO A 131 -18.05 15.60 -7.87
CA PRO A 131 -18.83 14.40 -8.26
C PRO A 131 -18.56 13.85 -9.67
N GLU A 132 -18.26 14.66 -10.68
CA GLU A 132 -17.94 14.14 -12.02
C GLU A 132 -16.55 13.52 -12.09
N SER A 133 -15.56 14.10 -11.40
CA SER A 133 -14.25 13.49 -11.25
C SER A 133 -14.27 12.30 -10.30
N SER A 134 -15.26 12.20 -9.40
CA SER A 134 -15.45 11.10 -8.46
C SER A 134 -15.85 9.78 -9.14
N ALA A 135 -16.74 9.82 -10.14
CA ALA A 135 -17.16 8.61 -10.86
C ALA A 135 -16.00 8.02 -11.68
N LEU A 136 -15.28 8.84 -12.45
CA LEU A 136 -14.13 8.40 -13.23
C LEU A 136 -12.99 7.88 -12.33
N ARG A 137 -12.76 8.54 -11.19
CA ARG A 137 -11.79 8.07 -10.18
C ARG A 137 -12.22 6.74 -9.55
N GLY A 138 -13.54 6.55 -9.34
CA GLY A 138 -14.09 5.29 -8.85
C GLY A 138 -13.79 4.13 -9.81
N GLU A 139 -14.03 4.30 -11.10
CA GLU A 139 -13.75 3.29 -12.13
C GLU A 139 -12.24 2.97 -12.22
N VAL A 140 -11.39 3.98 -12.16
CA VAL A 140 -9.94 3.79 -12.12
C VAL A 140 -9.50 3.07 -10.85
N ALA A 141 -10.03 3.45 -9.69
CA ALA A 141 -9.74 2.82 -8.40
C ALA A 141 -10.15 1.35 -8.38
N GLU A 142 -11.31 1.02 -8.96
CA GLU A 142 -11.79 -0.35 -9.11
C GLU A 142 -10.89 -1.15 -10.07
N THR A 143 -10.52 -0.57 -11.20
CA THR A 143 -9.60 -1.20 -12.16
C THR A 143 -8.24 -1.49 -11.53
N ILE A 144 -7.71 -0.56 -10.72
CA ILE A 144 -6.47 -0.77 -9.98
C ILE A 144 -6.64 -1.91 -8.97
N GLN A 145 -7.77 -1.96 -8.23
CA GLN A 145 -8.03 -3.04 -7.28
C GLN A 145 -8.09 -4.40 -7.97
N GLN A 146 -8.81 -4.50 -9.07
CA GLN A 146 -8.87 -5.72 -9.89
C GLN A 146 -7.48 -6.13 -10.39
N GLY A 147 -6.64 -5.18 -10.78
CA GLY A 147 -5.24 -5.44 -11.15
C GLY A 147 -4.42 -6.00 -10.00
N LEU A 148 -4.56 -5.43 -8.79
CA LEU A 148 -3.90 -5.95 -7.58
C LEU A 148 -4.32 -7.40 -7.30
N ASP A 149 -5.58 -7.77 -7.57
CA ASP A 149 -6.10 -9.11 -7.34
C ASP A 149 -5.50 -10.18 -8.26
N THR A 150 -4.97 -9.78 -9.40
CA THR A 150 -4.26 -10.67 -10.31
C THR A 150 -2.84 -11.00 -9.83
N LEU A 151 -2.30 -10.23 -8.89
CA LEU A 151 -0.94 -10.42 -8.41
C LEU A 151 -0.84 -11.56 -7.38
N PRO A 152 0.25 -12.34 -7.38
CA PRO A 152 0.60 -13.20 -6.24
C PRO A 152 0.67 -12.38 -4.94
N ASP A 153 0.26 -12.99 -3.81
CA ASP A 153 0.16 -12.29 -2.52
C ASP A 153 1.46 -11.60 -2.11
N ASP A 154 2.62 -12.21 -2.38
CA ASP A 154 3.93 -11.66 -2.05
C ASP A 154 4.32 -10.44 -2.92
N GLN A 155 3.88 -10.41 -4.17
CA GLN A 155 4.05 -9.27 -5.07
C GLN A 155 3.06 -8.16 -4.74
N ARG A 156 1.79 -8.50 -4.49
CA ARG A 156 0.76 -7.56 -4.02
C ARG A 156 1.21 -6.87 -2.73
N THR A 157 1.70 -7.64 -1.74
CA THR A 157 2.16 -7.10 -0.46
C THR A 157 3.24 -6.04 -0.63
N VAL A 158 4.31 -6.32 -1.37
CA VAL A 158 5.40 -5.34 -1.53
C VAL A 158 4.98 -4.12 -2.34
N LEU A 159 4.11 -4.31 -3.35
CA LEU A 159 3.59 -3.20 -4.14
C LEU A 159 2.73 -2.27 -3.28
N VAL A 160 1.82 -2.81 -2.47
CA VAL A 160 0.98 -2.03 -1.56
C VAL A 160 1.83 -1.31 -0.51
N LEU A 161 2.83 -1.95 0.07
CA LEU A 161 3.70 -1.33 1.06
C LEU A 161 4.51 -0.16 0.49
N VAL A 162 5.06 -0.31 -0.71
CA VAL A 162 5.92 0.72 -1.31
C VAL A 162 5.11 1.77 -2.05
N ASP A 163 4.26 1.38 -3.02
CA ASP A 163 3.62 2.34 -3.94
C ASP A 163 2.34 2.96 -3.34
N VAL A 164 1.64 2.26 -2.45
CA VAL A 164 0.43 2.80 -1.79
C VAL A 164 0.76 3.42 -0.44
N GLN A 165 1.54 2.70 0.39
CA GLN A 165 1.86 3.18 1.73
C GLN A 165 3.10 4.08 1.77
N GLY A 166 3.89 4.17 0.69
CA GLY A 166 5.09 5.01 0.60
C GLY A 166 6.21 4.57 1.53
N LEU A 167 6.32 3.27 1.82
CA LEU A 167 7.45 2.74 2.59
C LEU A 167 8.69 2.62 1.71
N SER A 168 9.86 2.84 2.30
CA SER A 168 11.13 2.52 1.63
C SER A 168 11.27 1.02 1.39
N TYR A 169 12.20 0.61 0.53
CA TYR A 169 12.46 -0.82 0.30
C TYR A 169 12.96 -1.53 1.55
N GLU A 170 13.73 -0.83 2.39
CA GLU A 170 14.22 -1.32 3.68
C GLU A 170 13.06 -1.55 4.65
N GLU A 171 12.14 -0.60 4.76
CA GLU A 171 10.94 -0.71 5.58
C GLU A 171 10.02 -1.82 5.08
N ALA A 172 9.77 -1.89 3.77
CA ALA A 172 8.97 -2.96 3.17
C ALA A 172 9.62 -4.35 3.38
N ALA A 173 10.94 -4.46 3.34
CA ALA A 173 11.68 -5.66 3.69
C ALA A 173 11.48 -6.05 5.17
N ALA A 174 11.59 -5.07 6.07
CA ALA A 174 11.34 -5.28 7.49
C ALA A 174 9.88 -5.69 7.77
N VAL A 175 8.90 -5.12 7.09
CA VAL A 175 7.47 -5.45 7.22
C VAL A 175 7.17 -6.84 6.68
N SER A 176 7.59 -7.12 5.44
CA SER A 176 7.28 -8.40 4.75
C SER A 176 8.12 -9.59 5.22
N GLY A 177 9.17 -9.37 6.00
CA GLY A 177 10.12 -10.40 6.43
C GLY A 177 11.00 -10.95 5.29
N ALA A 178 11.10 -10.22 4.18
CA ALA A 178 11.93 -10.56 3.04
C ALA A 178 13.26 -9.77 3.06
N ASN A 179 14.28 -10.22 2.32
CA ASN A 179 15.46 -9.39 2.11
C ASN A 179 15.20 -8.31 1.04
N ILE A 180 16.00 -7.24 1.05
CA ILE A 180 15.84 -6.08 0.15
C ILE A 180 15.91 -6.49 -1.34
N GLY A 181 16.81 -7.42 -1.70
CA GLY A 181 16.92 -7.93 -3.07
C GLY A 181 15.64 -8.63 -3.52
N THR A 182 15.00 -9.41 -2.63
CA THR A 182 13.70 -10.03 -2.88
C THR A 182 12.60 -8.98 -3.02
N VAL A 183 12.58 -7.94 -2.19
CA VAL A 183 11.61 -6.83 -2.30
C VAL A 183 11.78 -6.14 -3.65
N LYS A 184 13.00 -5.78 -4.06
CA LYS A 184 13.27 -5.15 -5.36
C LYS A 184 12.77 -6.01 -6.53
N SER A 185 13.08 -7.30 -6.54
CA SER A 185 12.65 -8.19 -7.62
C SER A 185 11.12 -8.40 -7.64
N ARG A 186 10.48 -8.50 -6.47
CA ARG A 186 9.02 -8.62 -6.37
C ARG A 186 8.30 -7.37 -6.83
N ILE A 187 8.77 -6.18 -6.45
CA ILE A 187 8.13 -4.92 -6.83
C ILE A 187 8.26 -4.66 -8.32
N ASN A 188 9.42 -4.94 -8.93
CA ASN A 188 9.61 -4.80 -10.37
C ASN A 188 8.65 -5.70 -11.15
N ARG A 189 8.50 -6.97 -10.75
CA ARG A 189 7.52 -7.88 -11.37
C ARG A 189 6.08 -7.44 -11.14
N ALA A 190 5.75 -6.96 -9.93
CA ALA A 190 4.42 -6.46 -9.63
C ALA A 190 4.06 -5.24 -10.48
N ARG A 191 4.98 -4.26 -10.57
CA ARG A 191 4.80 -3.06 -11.39
C ARG A 191 4.67 -3.39 -12.89
N ALA A 192 5.46 -4.34 -13.40
CA ALA A 192 5.35 -4.78 -14.79
C ALA A 192 3.96 -5.36 -15.07
N ARG A 193 3.48 -6.31 -14.25
CA ARG A 193 2.15 -6.91 -14.38
C ARG A 193 1.02 -5.88 -14.26
N MET A 194 1.10 -4.97 -13.29
CA MET A 194 0.12 -3.90 -13.14
C MET A 194 0.09 -2.97 -14.34
N ARG A 195 1.26 -2.61 -14.89
CA ARG A 195 1.34 -1.76 -16.07
C ARG A 195 0.69 -2.42 -17.27
N ASP A 196 0.95 -3.71 -17.50
CA ASP A 196 0.35 -4.46 -18.61
C ASP A 196 -1.16 -4.55 -18.42
N TYR A 197 -1.61 -4.88 -17.21
CA TYR A 197 -3.03 -4.94 -16.85
C TYR A 197 -3.76 -3.59 -17.09
N LEU A 198 -3.16 -2.47 -16.66
CA LEU A 198 -3.77 -1.14 -16.81
C LEU A 198 -3.75 -0.64 -18.27
N ARG A 199 -2.76 -1.04 -19.07
CA ARG A 199 -2.72 -0.77 -20.51
C ARG A 199 -3.81 -1.51 -21.26
N GLU A 200 -4.01 -2.78 -21.00
CA GLU A 200 -5.07 -3.59 -21.60
C GLU A 200 -6.46 -3.02 -21.34
N ARG A 201 -6.64 -2.27 -20.25
CA ARG A 201 -7.91 -1.61 -19.88
C ARG A 201 -8.00 -0.14 -20.24
N GLY A 202 -6.99 0.39 -20.95
CA GLY A 202 -6.99 1.77 -21.41
C GLY A 202 -6.79 2.82 -20.31
N VAL A 203 -6.41 2.40 -19.09
CA VAL A 203 -6.08 3.35 -17.99
C VAL A 203 -4.72 4.00 -18.21
N LEU A 204 -3.77 3.29 -18.82
CA LEU A 204 -2.47 3.83 -19.21
C LEU A 204 -2.35 3.86 -20.74
N PRO A 205 -1.69 4.88 -21.31
CA PRO A 205 -1.48 4.96 -22.74
C PRO A 205 -0.66 3.77 -23.25
N SER A 206 -0.99 3.29 -24.45
CA SER A 206 -0.23 2.25 -25.12
C SER A 206 1.15 2.75 -25.53
N VAL A 207 2.15 1.87 -25.63
CA VAL A 207 3.55 2.24 -25.99
C VAL A 207 3.61 2.98 -27.33
N GLY A 208 2.66 2.75 -28.23
CA GLY A 208 2.58 3.42 -29.54
C GLY A 208 2.12 4.88 -29.46
N GLU A 209 1.33 5.27 -28.47
CA GLU A 209 0.81 6.65 -28.34
C GLU A 209 1.85 7.62 -27.77
N LEU A 210 2.79 7.14 -26.99
CA LEU A 210 3.89 7.96 -26.46
C LEU A 210 4.91 8.35 -27.54
N SER A 211 5.11 7.54 -28.57
CA SER A 211 5.97 7.86 -29.70
C SER A 211 5.37 8.91 -30.64
N ALA A 212 4.05 8.97 -30.76
CA ALA A 212 3.36 9.92 -31.65
C ALA A 212 3.33 11.36 -31.12
N HIS A 213 3.49 11.58 -29.81
CA HIS A 213 3.54 12.92 -29.20
C HIS A 213 4.94 13.53 -29.21
N GLY A 214 6.00 12.71 -29.23
CA GLY A 214 7.39 13.17 -29.32
C GLY A 214 7.77 13.75 -30.69
N GLU A 215 7.18 13.27 -31.78
CA GLU A 215 7.53 13.69 -33.15
C GLU A 215 6.84 14.99 -33.61
N ARG A 216 5.80 15.46 -32.95
CA ARG A 216 5.10 16.71 -33.35
C ARG A 216 5.73 18.00 -32.82
N SER A 217 6.73 17.92 -31.95
CA SER A 217 7.39 19.12 -31.38
C SER A 217 8.66 19.56 -32.10
N ILE A 218 9.13 18.86 -33.13
CA ILE A 218 10.43 19.16 -33.81
C ILE A 218 10.26 19.73 -35.25
N SER A 219 9.03 19.97 -35.71
CA SER A 219 8.81 20.49 -37.06
C SER A 219 8.07 21.83 -37.02
N LYS A 220 8.66 22.85 -36.37
CA LYS A 220 8.38 24.27 -36.61
C LYS A 220 9.53 25.13 -36.09
N GLU A 221 10.59 25.25 -36.84
CA GLU A 221 11.43 26.46 -37.03
C GLU A 221 12.01 26.44 -38.41
#